data_36a25cb494b3afee644ff5867466d133
#
_entry.id   36a25cb494b3afee644ff5867466d133
#
_cell.length_a   1.000
_cell.length_b   1.000
_cell.length_c   1.000
_cell.angle_alpha   90.00
_cell.angle_beta   90.00
_cell.angle_gamma   90.00
#
_symmetry.space_group_name_H-M   'P 1'
#
loop_
_entity.id
_entity.type
_entity.pdbx_description
1 polymer ?
#
loop_
_entity_poly.entity_id
_entity_poly.type
_entity_poly.pdbx_seq_one_letter_code
_entity_poly.pdbx_strand_id
1 'polypeptide(L)'
;MVFIIIEVNGANMSKAAEVPAGTDGKETKKGKKGLIIGILVAIIAIGAGAGGTWYFLKMNGDAAEEPEAPKPKPKIKTTKFLDLELFTVNLLPDDGSQYLQVGLTVKIKETPVEQEIANQMPDIRNRILMLLSSKKASEINTIVGKQQLSQQIAEEIKKAVKDEDLMTDIVEVLFTSFVIQ
;
A
#
# COMPACT_ATOMS: atom_id res chain seq x y z
N MET A 1 -32.56 21.82 -22.90
CA MET A 1 -33.16 21.43 -24.16
C MET A 1 -32.16 20.50 -24.81
N VAL A 2 -32.28 19.24 -24.79
CA VAL A 2 -33.19 18.24 -25.27
C VAL A 2 -33.03 16.97 -24.38
N PHE A 3 -34.16 16.49 -23.88
CA PHE A 3 -34.38 15.15 -23.34
C PHE A 3 -34.27 14.10 -24.44
N ILE A 4 -33.67 12.93 -24.16
CA ILE A 4 -34.08 11.69 -24.80
C ILE A 4 -34.21 10.62 -23.73
N ILE A 5 -35.45 10.33 -23.45
CA ILE A 5 -36.00 9.14 -22.82
C ILE A 5 -36.06 8.08 -23.91
N ILE A 6 -35.56 6.88 -23.65
CA ILE A 6 -35.97 5.68 -24.37
C ILE A 6 -36.41 4.64 -23.36
N GLU A 7 -37.71 4.53 -23.23
CA GLU A 7 -38.52 3.41 -22.80
C GLU A 7 -38.59 2.41 -23.96
N VAL A 8 -38.68 1.14 -23.68
CA VAL A 8 -39.41 0.07 -24.39
C VAL A 8 -39.03 -1.25 -23.75
N ASN A 9 -39.93 -1.86 -22.93
CA ASN A 9 -41.04 -2.73 -23.33
C ASN A 9 -40.51 -4.08 -23.89
N GLY A 10 -40.85 -5.15 -23.30
CA GLY A 10 -41.96 -5.96 -23.55
C GLY A 10 -41.77 -7.40 -23.10
N ALA A 11 -42.65 -7.80 -22.27
CA ALA A 11 -43.33 -9.05 -22.06
C ALA A 11 -43.15 -10.18 -23.12
N ASN A 12 -43.02 -11.41 -22.62
CA ASN A 12 -43.83 -12.58 -23.03
C ASN A 12 -43.48 -13.77 -22.14
N MET A 13 -44.31 -14.19 -21.24
CA MET A 13 -45.43 -15.13 -21.35
C MET A 13 -45.05 -16.55 -21.73
N SER A 14 -45.26 -17.40 -20.71
CA SER A 14 -46.01 -18.65 -20.78
C SER A 14 -45.38 -19.87 -21.42
N LYS A 15 -45.18 -20.91 -20.65
CA LYS A 15 -45.99 -22.12 -20.81
C LYS A 15 -45.80 -23.11 -19.66
N ALA A 16 -46.88 -23.39 -19.02
CA ALA A 16 -47.12 -24.56 -18.18
C ALA A 16 -47.26 -25.81 -19.00
N ALA A 17 -46.85 -26.91 -18.46
CA ALA A 17 -47.29 -28.27 -18.70
C ALA A 17 -46.41 -29.19 -17.91
N GLU A 18 -46.73 -30.20 -17.20
CA GLU A 18 -47.99 -30.91 -16.92
C GLU A 18 -47.53 -32.05 -16.00
N VAL A 19 -48.28 -32.29 -14.96
CA VAL A 19 -48.18 -33.47 -14.09
C VAL A 19 -48.79 -34.66 -14.80
N PRO A 20 -48.32 -35.85 -14.64
CA PRO A 20 -49.24 -36.98 -14.47
C PRO A 20 -49.11 -37.59 -13.08
N ALA A 21 -50.25 -37.62 -12.47
CA ALA A 21 -50.60 -38.46 -11.33
C ALA A 21 -50.87 -39.89 -11.81
N GLY A 22 -50.71 -40.82 -10.93
CA GLY A 22 -51.19 -42.18 -11.05
C GLY A 22 -50.25 -43.13 -10.35
N THR A 23 -50.50 -43.87 -9.44
CA THR A 23 -51.64 -44.54 -8.84
C THR A 23 -51.09 -45.63 -7.88
N ASP A 24 -51.87 -45.84 -6.83
CA ASP A 24 -52.10 -47.07 -6.06
C ASP A 24 -50.98 -47.58 -5.10
N GLY A 25 -51.19 -47.44 -3.87
CA GLY A 25 -52.13 -48.21 -3.09
C GLY A 25 -51.55 -49.55 -2.63
N LYS A 26 -50.93 -49.55 -1.43
CA LYS A 26 -51.12 -50.68 -0.53
C LYS A 26 -50.71 -50.31 0.90
N GLU A 27 -51.74 -50.10 1.69
CA GLU A 27 -51.60 -50.11 3.13
C GLU A 27 -51.10 -51.50 3.60
N THR A 28 -49.95 -51.53 4.18
CA THR A 28 -49.58 -52.60 5.09
C THR A 28 -49.20 -52.00 6.42
N LYS A 29 -50.09 -52.18 7.40
CA LYS A 29 -49.80 -51.99 8.81
C LYS A 29 -48.53 -52.79 9.18
N LYS A 30 -47.44 -52.13 9.29
CA LYS A 30 -46.26 -52.65 9.95
C LYS A 30 -45.92 -51.82 11.19
N GLY A 31 -45.83 -52.53 12.29
CA GLY A 31 -45.75 -51.99 13.63
C GLY A 31 -44.60 -51.00 13.82
N LYS A 32 -44.71 -50.20 14.87
CA LYS A 32 -43.82 -49.11 15.31
C LYS A 32 -42.32 -49.44 15.25
N LYS A 33 -41.94 -50.73 15.21
CA LYS A 33 -40.53 -51.21 15.06
C LYS A 33 -39.94 -50.94 13.65
N GLY A 34 -40.77 -51.00 12.59
CA GLY A 34 -40.32 -50.71 11.22
C GLY A 34 -40.04 -49.22 10.99
N LEU A 35 -40.79 -48.37 11.66
CA LEU A 35 -40.64 -46.93 11.59
C LEU A 35 -39.35 -46.46 12.29
N ILE A 36 -39.03 -47.08 13.43
CA ILE A 36 -37.79 -46.78 14.17
C ILE A 36 -36.56 -47.23 13.40
N ILE A 37 -36.62 -48.39 12.74
CA ILE A 37 -35.51 -48.87 11.89
C ILE A 37 -35.33 -47.97 10.67
N GLY A 38 -36.43 -47.53 10.05
CA GLY A 38 -36.36 -46.58 8.91
C GLY A 38 -35.72 -45.24 9.26
N ILE A 39 -36.09 -44.70 10.44
CA ILE A 39 -35.47 -43.45 10.93
C ILE A 39 -33.99 -43.63 11.26
N LEU A 40 -33.62 -44.78 11.84
CA LEU A 40 -32.22 -45.07 12.19
C LEU A 40 -31.34 -45.22 10.94
N VAL A 41 -31.87 -45.89 9.89
CA VAL A 41 -31.19 -45.99 8.59
C VAL A 41 -31.06 -44.65 7.91
N ALA A 42 -32.10 -43.79 7.97
CA ALA A 42 -32.06 -42.45 7.43
C ALA A 42 -31.00 -41.55 8.14
N ILE A 43 -30.86 -41.63 9.44
CA ILE A 43 -29.87 -40.89 10.23
C ILE A 43 -28.46 -41.34 9.86
N ILE A 44 -28.24 -42.67 9.69
CA ILE A 44 -26.94 -43.20 9.27
C ILE A 44 -26.60 -42.78 7.86
N ALA A 45 -27.58 -42.73 6.92
CA ALA A 45 -27.34 -42.28 5.55
C ALA A 45 -26.99 -40.79 5.48
N ILE A 46 -27.64 -39.95 6.29
CA ILE A 46 -27.33 -38.51 6.37
C ILE A 46 -25.96 -38.30 7.08
N GLY A 47 -25.68 -39.05 8.12
CA GLY A 47 -24.39 -38.93 8.82
C GLY A 47 -23.20 -39.41 7.96
N ALA A 48 -23.39 -40.45 7.15
CA ALA A 48 -22.34 -40.92 6.23
C ALA A 48 -22.13 -40.00 5.07
N GLY A 49 -23.18 -39.30 4.59
CA GLY A 49 -23.06 -38.29 3.51
C GLY A 49 -22.33 -37.02 3.95
N ALA A 50 -22.65 -36.50 5.12
CA ALA A 50 -22.02 -35.28 5.62
C ALA A 50 -20.62 -35.49 6.19
N GLY A 51 -20.41 -36.61 6.88
CA GLY A 51 -19.10 -37.00 7.43
C GLY A 51 -18.13 -37.50 6.35
N GLY A 52 -18.65 -38.22 5.35
CA GLY A 52 -17.84 -38.72 4.23
C GLY A 52 -17.31 -37.62 3.34
N THR A 53 -18.12 -36.63 3.04
CA THR A 53 -17.66 -35.45 2.27
C THR A 53 -16.63 -34.62 3.02
N TRP A 54 -16.80 -34.42 4.33
CA TRP A 54 -15.82 -33.73 5.15
C TRP A 54 -14.49 -34.47 5.26
N TYR A 55 -14.57 -35.82 5.44
CA TYR A 55 -13.39 -36.68 5.50
C TYR A 55 -12.68 -36.78 4.15
N PHE A 56 -13.45 -36.87 3.05
CA PHE A 56 -12.89 -36.90 1.68
C PHE A 56 -12.26 -35.59 1.28
N LEU A 57 -12.85 -34.43 1.65
CA LEU A 57 -12.22 -33.14 1.46
C LEU A 57 -10.93 -33.00 2.27
N LYS A 58 -10.86 -33.58 3.46
CA LYS A 58 -9.67 -33.50 4.30
C LYS A 58 -8.54 -34.43 3.85
N MET A 59 -8.86 -35.57 3.22
CA MET A 59 -7.86 -36.48 2.66
C MET A 59 -7.34 -36.08 1.26
N ASN A 60 -8.15 -35.40 0.47
CA ASN A 60 -7.74 -34.84 -0.83
C ASN A 60 -7.39 -33.37 -0.78
N GLY A 61 -7.25 -32.78 0.42
CA GLY A 61 -7.02 -31.36 0.64
C GLY A 61 -5.57 -30.90 0.50
N ASP A 62 -4.75 -31.63 -0.29
CA ASP A 62 -3.43 -31.11 -0.67
C ASP A 62 -3.42 -30.43 -2.06
N ALA A 63 -4.57 -29.97 -2.55
CA ALA A 63 -4.63 -29.10 -3.72
C ALA A 63 -5.97 -28.32 -3.84
N ALA A 64 -6.51 -27.82 -2.74
CA ALA A 64 -7.46 -26.72 -2.82
C ALA A 64 -6.72 -25.49 -2.30
N GLU A 65 -6.14 -24.73 -3.20
CA GLU A 65 -5.79 -23.34 -2.93
C GLU A 65 -7.05 -22.68 -2.37
N GLU A 66 -7.06 -22.51 -1.05
CA GLU A 66 -7.94 -21.56 -0.39
C GLU A 66 -7.75 -20.25 -1.16
N PRO A 67 -8.81 -19.55 -1.61
CA PRO A 67 -8.61 -18.24 -2.22
C PRO A 67 -7.90 -17.40 -1.17
N GLU A 68 -6.57 -17.33 -1.26
CA GLU A 68 -5.78 -16.40 -0.43
C GLU A 68 -6.48 -15.05 -0.56
N ALA A 69 -7.03 -14.59 0.57
CA ALA A 69 -7.42 -13.20 0.68
C ALA A 69 -6.26 -12.41 0.10
N PRO A 70 -6.50 -11.47 -0.84
CA PRO A 70 -5.43 -10.81 -1.56
C PRO A 70 -4.46 -10.27 -0.52
N LYS A 71 -3.27 -10.88 -0.43
CA LYS A 71 -2.17 -10.37 0.40
C LYS A 71 -2.09 -8.90 0.09
N PRO A 72 -2.10 -8.01 1.06
CA PRO A 72 -2.00 -6.59 0.80
C PRO A 72 -0.77 -6.43 -0.09
N LYS A 73 -0.99 -6.02 -1.34
CA LYS A 73 0.09 -5.73 -2.28
C LYS A 73 1.09 -4.88 -1.52
N PRO A 74 2.39 -5.21 -1.53
CA PRO A 74 3.37 -4.38 -0.85
C PRO A 74 3.09 -2.96 -1.33
N LYS A 75 2.71 -2.07 -0.41
CA LYS A 75 2.54 -0.66 -0.73
C LYS A 75 3.88 -0.25 -1.31
N ILE A 76 3.93 -0.02 -2.61
CA ILE A 76 5.09 0.56 -3.27
C ILE A 76 5.24 1.88 -2.54
N LYS A 77 6.27 1.98 -1.68
CA LYS A 77 6.56 3.23 -0.98
C LYS A 77 6.96 4.20 -2.07
N THR A 78 6.02 5.02 -2.49
CA THR A 78 6.22 6.02 -3.52
C THR A 78 7.21 7.03 -2.98
N THR A 79 8.30 7.23 -3.68
CA THR A 79 9.26 8.29 -3.36
C THR A 79 8.81 9.57 -4.02
N LYS A 80 8.85 10.66 -3.26
CA LYS A 80 8.56 12.03 -3.72
C LYS A 80 9.82 12.85 -3.69
N PHE A 81 9.88 13.88 -4.53
CA PHE A 81 10.94 14.86 -4.54
C PHE A 81 10.36 16.19 -4.09
N LEU A 82 10.98 16.78 -3.09
CA LEU A 82 10.63 18.08 -2.54
C LEU A 82 11.76 19.05 -2.83
N ASP A 83 11.50 20.04 -3.69
CA ASP A 83 12.46 21.05 -4.02
C ASP A 83 12.57 22.09 -2.90
N LEU A 84 13.80 22.36 -2.46
CA LEU A 84 14.12 23.47 -1.59
C LEU A 84 14.52 24.67 -2.43
N GLU A 85 14.36 25.86 -1.83
CA GLU A 85 14.81 27.08 -2.50
C GLU A 85 16.34 27.11 -2.70
N LEU A 86 16.79 27.93 -3.64
CA LEU A 86 18.21 28.17 -3.85
C LEU A 86 18.86 28.79 -2.60
N PHE A 87 20.03 28.28 -2.27
CA PHE A 87 20.88 28.80 -1.21
C PHE A 87 22.08 29.51 -1.82
N THR A 88 22.38 30.69 -1.31
CA THR A 88 23.59 31.45 -1.66
C THR A 88 24.28 31.82 -0.36
N VAL A 89 25.51 31.37 -0.20
CA VAL A 89 26.30 31.57 1.01
C VAL A 89 27.73 31.97 0.68
N ASN A 90 28.39 32.69 1.61
CA ASN A 90 29.84 32.85 1.60
C ASN A 90 30.47 31.60 2.18
N LEU A 91 31.44 31.04 1.50
CA LEU A 91 32.25 29.95 2.01
C LEU A 91 33.35 30.47 2.95
N LEU A 92 33.89 29.58 3.78
CA LEU A 92 35.11 29.91 4.52
C LEU A 92 36.26 30.22 3.54
N PRO A 93 37.02 31.31 3.78
CA PRO A 93 38.12 31.68 2.90
C PRO A 93 39.15 30.55 2.85
N ASP A 94 39.57 30.21 1.65
CA ASP A 94 40.70 29.28 1.38
C ASP A 94 41.80 30.06 0.62
N ASP A 95 41.48 30.46 -0.64
CA ASP A 95 42.33 31.28 -1.49
C ASP A 95 41.68 32.59 -1.90
N GLY A 96 40.76 33.09 -1.07
CA GLY A 96 39.93 34.29 -1.35
C GLY A 96 38.49 34.14 -0.91
N SER A 97 37.71 35.20 -1.09
CA SER A 97 36.26 35.11 -0.79
C SER A 97 35.55 34.41 -1.92
N GLN A 98 34.91 33.29 -1.62
CA GLN A 98 34.15 32.50 -2.58
C GLN A 98 32.67 32.35 -2.15
N TYR A 99 31.81 32.32 -3.12
CA TYR A 99 30.37 32.17 -2.92
C TYR A 99 29.92 30.79 -3.47
N LEU A 100 29.08 30.13 -2.73
CA LEU A 100 28.40 28.93 -3.18
C LEU A 100 26.94 29.26 -3.48
N GLN A 101 26.49 28.94 -4.68
CA GLN A 101 25.09 28.90 -5.05
C GLN A 101 24.69 27.45 -5.28
N VAL A 102 23.72 26.94 -4.50
CA VAL A 102 23.31 25.54 -4.56
C VAL A 102 21.78 25.40 -4.54
N GLY A 103 21.26 24.60 -5.45
CA GLY A 103 19.86 24.13 -5.46
C GLY A 103 19.80 22.74 -4.88
N LEU A 104 18.83 22.50 -4.04
CA LEU A 104 18.64 21.25 -3.30
C LEU A 104 17.26 20.66 -3.54
N THR A 105 17.20 19.35 -3.70
CA THR A 105 15.96 18.56 -3.71
C THR A 105 16.09 17.44 -2.69
N VAL A 106 15.08 17.27 -1.84
CA VAL A 106 15.03 16.21 -0.85
C VAL A 106 14.16 15.09 -1.40
N LYS A 107 14.70 13.89 -1.45
CA LYS A 107 13.96 12.68 -1.78
C LYS A 107 13.38 12.09 -0.50
N ILE A 108 12.08 11.99 -0.45
CA ILE A 108 11.32 11.51 0.71
C ILE A 108 10.45 10.31 0.34
N LYS A 109 10.12 9.48 1.32
CA LYS A 109 9.03 8.52 1.23
C LYS A 109 7.72 9.25 1.54
N GLU A 110 6.59 8.67 1.15
CA GLU A 110 5.30 9.34 1.16
C GLU A 110 4.84 9.82 2.54
N THR A 111 4.41 11.01 2.59
CA THR A 111 3.36 11.84 3.14
C THR A 111 3.46 12.53 4.49
N PRO A 112 3.57 12.01 5.70
CA PRO A 112 3.57 12.96 6.81
C PRO A 112 4.87 13.76 6.90
N VAL A 113 5.99 13.23 6.41
CA VAL A 113 7.29 13.91 6.43
C VAL A 113 7.33 15.17 5.55
N GLU A 114 6.59 15.20 4.43
CA GLU A 114 6.50 16.39 3.58
C GLU A 114 5.91 17.58 4.34
N GLN A 115 4.82 17.33 5.08
CA GLN A 115 4.18 18.37 5.87
C GLN A 115 5.07 18.84 7.02
N GLU A 116 5.76 17.90 7.67
CA GLU A 116 6.68 18.24 8.75
C GLU A 116 7.87 19.05 8.25
N ILE A 117 8.47 18.69 7.11
CA ILE A 117 9.52 19.49 6.46
C ILE A 117 9.00 20.90 6.15
N ALA A 118 7.79 21.04 5.62
CA ALA A 118 7.18 22.34 5.34
C ALA A 118 7.00 23.18 6.62
N ASN A 119 6.55 22.58 7.70
CA ASN A 119 6.36 23.24 8.99
C ASN A 119 7.69 23.70 9.61
N GLN A 120 8.76 22.91 9.42
CA GLN A 120 10.09 23.18 9.96
C GLN A 120 11.01 23.90 8.97
N MET A 121 10.48 24.34 7.82
CA MET A 121 11.29 24.97 6.75
C MET A 121 12.21 26.10 7.24
N PRO A 122 11.80 27.02 8.12
CA PRO A 122 12.70 28.07 8.60
C PRO A 122 13.89 27.51 9.39
N ASP A 123 13.69 26.49 10.25
CA ASP A 123 14.79 25.87 11.00
C ASP A 123 15.71 25.07 10.07
N ILE A 124 15.14 24.30 9.15
CA ILE A 124 15.88 23.56 8.13
C ILE A 124 16.76 24.52 7.32
N ARG A 125 16.19 25.62 6.85
CA ARG A 125 16.91 26.61 6.08
C ARG A 125 18.08 27.20 6.87
N ASN A 126 17.86 27.59 8.11
CA ASN A 126 18.90 28.11 8.99
C ASN A 126 20.04 27.11 9.19
N ARG A 127 19.74 25.85 9.47
CA ARG A 127 20.72 24.78 9.66
C ARG A 127 21.56 24.55 8.41
N ILE A 128 20.92 24.49 7.25
CA ILE A 128 21.62 24.34 5.96
C ILE A 128 22.51 25.53 5.69
N LEU A 129 22.05 26.76 5.90
CA LEU A 129 22.87 27.97 5.73
C LEU A 129 24.11 27.97 6.61
N MET A 130 23.97 27.59 7.89
CA MET A 130 25.09 27.48 8.81
C MET A 130 26.08 26.39 8.38
N LEU A 131 25.57 25.22 7.98
CA LEU A 131 26.41 24.13 7.49
C LEU A 131 27.19 24.55 6.25
N LEU A 132 26.53 25.13 5.24
CA LEU A 132 27.17 25.55 3.99
C LEU A 132 28.22 26.63 4.23
N SER A 133 27.93 27.61 5.11
CA SER A 133 28.86 28.69 5.46
C SER A 133 30.09 28.21 6.24
N SER A 134 30.04 27.01 6.81
CA SER A 134 31.17 26.39 7.52
C SER A 134 32.10 25.61 6.60
N LYS A 135 31.82 25.54 5.29
CA LYS A 135 32.60 24.76 4.32
C LYS A 135 33.61 25.61 3.56
N LYS A 136 34.71 24.98 3.18
CA LYS A 136 35.67 25.55 2.24
C LYS A 136 35.40 25.05 0.82
N ALA A 137 35.72 25.86 -0.17
CA ALA A 137 35.53 25.48 -1.57
C ALA A 137 36.36 24.23 -1.94
N SER A 138 37.59 24.12 -1.46
CA SER A 138 38.44 22.96 -1.68
C SER A 138 37.85 21.64 -1.16
N GLU A 139 37.08 21.69 -0.06
CA GLU A 139 36.43 20.52 0.51
C GLU A 139 35.27 20.01 -0.35
N ILE A 140 34.43 20.93 -0.84
CA ILE A 140 33.16 20.60 -1.50
C ILE A 140 33.22 20.56 -3.02
N ASN A 141 34.36 20.93 -3.61
CA ASN A 141 34.54 20.90 -5.07
C ASN A 141 34.76 19.49 -5.63
N THR A 142 35.14 18.54 -4.80
CA THR A 142 35.38 17.15 -5.18
C THR A 142 34.09 16.33 -5.19
N ILE A 143 34.05 15.20 -5.92
CA ILE A 143 32.89 14.29 -5.91
C ILE A 143 32.64 13.76 -4.50
N VAL A 144 33.69 13.35 -3.78
CA VAL A 144 33.59 12.84 -2.42
C VAL A 144 33.07 13.93 -1.47
N GLY A 145 33.58 15.15 -1.60
CA GLY A 145 33.14 16.28 -0.79
C GLY A 145 31.65 16.61 -1.02
N LYS A 146 31.17 16.55 -2.27
CA LYS A 146 29.74 16.74 -2.57
C LYS A 146 28.88 15.64 -1.98
N GLN A 147 29.33 14.39 -2.04
CA GLN A 147 28.60 13.28 -1.41
C GLN A 147 28.51 13.44 0.11
N GLN A 148 29.63 13.80 0.76
CA GLN A 148 29.64 14.07 2.19
C GLN A 148 28.74 15.26 2.56
N LEU A 149 28.78 16.33 1.78
CA LEU A 149 27.92 17.49 1.99
C LEU A 149 26.43 17.13 1.87
N SER A 150 26.05 16.34 0.85
CA SER A 150 24.69 15.84 0.70
C SER A 150 24.22 15.06 1.93
N GLN A 151 25.05 14.18 2.47
CA GLN A 151 24.75 13.42 3.69
C GLN A 151 24.61 14.34 4.90
N GLN A 152 25.53 15.30 5.09
CA GLN A 152 25.46 16.26 6.19
C GLN A 152 24.20 17.12 6.12
N ILE A 153 23.80 17.57 4.93
CA ILE A 153 22.56 18.31 4.75
C ILE A 153 21.36 17.44 5.13
N ALA A 154 21.34 16.16 4.70
CA ALA A 154 20.27 15.24 5.07
C ALA A 154 20.18 15.05 6.59
N GLU A 155 21.32 14.98 7.29
CA GLU A 155 21.35 14.91 8.75
C GLU A 155 20.81 16.17 9.43
N GLU A 156 21.17 17.36 8.91
CA GLU A 156 20.62 18.62 9.45
C GLU A 156 19.11 18.74 9.25
N ILE A 157 18.58 18.25 8.11
CA ILE A 157 17.13 18.18 7.88
C ILE A 157 16.48 17.21 8.87
N LYS A 158 17.06 16.03 9.09
CA LYS A 158 16.57 15.05 10.06
C LYS A 158 16.54 15.60 11.48
N LYS A 159 17.55 16.36 11.88
CA LYS A 159 17.59 17.03 13.22
C LYS A 159 16.48 18.09 13.40
N ALA A 160 16.03 18.71 12.32
CA ALA A 160 14.92 19.66 12.38
C ALA A 160 13.57 18.96 12.50
N VAL A 161 13.43 17.78 11.87
CA VAL A 161 12.27 16.90 11.99
C VAL A 161 12.37 16.15 13.33
N LYS A 162 11.54 16.52 14.29
CA LYS A 162 11.63 16.03 15.68
C LYS A 162 11.09 14.60 15.87
N ASP A 163 10.36 14.09 14.89
CA ASP A 163 9.75 12.78 14.92
C ASP A 163 10.72 11.75 14.35
N GLU A 164 11.15 10.79 15.16
CA GLU A 164 12.12 9.75 14.78
C GLU A 164 11.59 8.84 13.66
N ASP A 165 10.29 8.56 13.64
CA ASP A 165 9.68 7.73 12.60
C ASP A 165 9.74 8.44 11.24
N LEU A 166 9.51 9.76 11.22
CA LEU A 166 9.58 10.57 10.02
C LEU A 166 11.02 10.79 9.51
N MET A 167 12.02 10.77 10.39
CA MET A 167 13.43 10.88 9.99
C MET A 167 13.85 9.76 9.04
N THR A 168 13.27 8.55 9.19
CA THR A 168 13.56 7.40 8.31
C THR A 168 12.97 7.56 6.91
N ASP A 169 12.04 8.48 6.75
CA ASP A 169 11.40 8.76 5.48
C ASP A 169 12.13 9.82 4.64
N ILE A 170 13.13 10.48 5.22
CA ILE A 170 14.09 11.32 4.49
C ILE A 170 15.18 10.41 3.92
N VAL A 171 15.15 10.18 2.60
CA VAL A 171 16.02 9.19 1.93
C VAL A 171 17.38 9.79 1.62
N GLU A 172 17.42 10.87 0.86
CA GLU A 172 18.66 11.52 0.42
C GLU A 172 18.41 12.97 0.00
N VAL A 173 19.47 13.75 -0.08
CA VAL A 173 19.47 15.10 -0.62
C VAL A 173 20.24 15.10 -1.93
N LEU A 174 19.65 15.72 -2.95
CA LEU A 174 20.21 15.83 -4.30
C LEU A 174 20.55 17.28 -4.60
N PHE A 175 21.65 17.49 -5.30
CA PHE A 175 21.98 18.80 -5.84
C PHE A 175 21.38 18.98 -7.23
N THR A 176 20.55 20.00 -7.42
CA THR A 176 19.99 20.39 -8.71
C THR A 176 20.82 21.46 -9.39
N SER A 177 21.56 22.24 -8.61
CA SER A 177 22.53 23.23 -9.07
C SER A 177 23.68 23.31 -8.06
N PHE A 178 24.91 23.51 -8.53
CA PHE A 178 26.09 23.65 -7.66
C PHE A 178 27.13 24.51 -8.36
N VAL A 179 27.23 25.76 -7.95
CA VAL A 179 28.14 26.74 -8.55
C VAL A 179 28.96 27.41 -7.46
N ILE A 180 30.30 27.39 -7.61
CA ILE A 180 31.23 28.13 -6.77
C ILE A 180 31.79 29.28 -7.62
N GLN A 181 31.79 30.48 -7.07
CA GLN A 181 32.26 31.69 -7.73
C GLN A 181 33.23 32.44 -6.82
#